data_f971c4ee6b354973e5b52f5bffe069af
#
_entry.id   f971c4ee6b354973e5b52f5bffe069af
#
_cell.length_a   1.000
_cell.length_b   1.000
_cell.length_c   1.000
_cell.angle_alpha   90.00
_cell.angle_beta   90.00
_cell.angle_gamma   90.00
#
_symmetry.space_group_name_H-M   'P 1'
#
loop_
_entity.id
_entity.type
_entity.pdbx_description
1 polymer ?
#
loop_
_entity_poly.entity_id
_entity_poly.type
_entity_poly.pdbx_seq_one_letter_code
_entity_poly.pdbx_strand_id
1 'polypeptide(L)'
;MNSFGQIFRITTFGESHGAAIGGVIDGMPAGIPVDEDFIQSELNRRRPGQSKLTTARNEADKVELLSGIFEGKTTGQPIGFVVRNTNQHSQDYENMRNVFRPSHADFTYTQKYGIRDHRGGGRSSARETISRVVAGAFAKLALNKLGVSIQAYTQQVGSIVLPGTYKDYDLDLTESNDVRCPDAAYAEKMAQLITEVKAEGDTIGGVIACVIKGCPIGLGEPAFDKLHALLGHAMLSINAVKGFEYGQGFGGVTERGSQQNDIMIPLPDGKIGFATNRSGGIQGGISNGEDIYFRVAFKPVATLLMEQDTVNKNGEATKLTARGRHDACVLPRAVPVVEAMAAITILDAYLLNSKFTNSKFKIR
;
A
#
# COMPACT_ATOMS: atom_id res chain seq x y z
N MET A 1 10.59 10.88 -8.25
CA MET A 1 10.65 11.72 -7.02
C MET A 1 10.68 10.82 -5.80
N ASN A 2 11.20 11.32 -4.66
CA ASN A 2 11.26 10.56 -3.41
C ASN A 2 10.31 11.12 -2.35
N SER A 3 9.43 12.03 -2.74
CA SER A 3 8.42 12.64 -1.86
C SER A 3 7.02 12.39 -2.40
N PHE A 4 6.06 12.19 -1.50
CA PHE A 4 4.64 11.99 -1.76
C PHE A 4 3.81 12.80 -0.76
N GLY A 5 2.67 13.36 -1.19
CA GLY A 5 1.82 14.25 -0.42
C GLY A 5 2.17 15.72 -0.61
N GLN A 6 1.25 16.61 -0.23
CA GLN A 6 1.39 18.07 -0.35
C GLN A 6 1.59 18.73 1.02
N ILE A 7 0.65 18.56 1.97
CA ILE A 7 0.75 19.06 3.35
C ILE A 7 1.29 17.95 4.25
N PHE A 8 0.56 16.84 4.37
CA PHE A 8 1.10 15.64 5.00
C PHE A 8 1.98 14.93 3.99
N ARG A 9 3.25 15.21 4.05
CA ARG A 9 4.22 14.80 3.05
C ARG A 9 5.28 13.90 3.65
N ILE A 10 5.58 12.80 2.94
CA ILE A 10 6.72 11.95 3.25
C ILE A 10 7.82 12.12 2.20
N THR A 11 9.07 12.24 2.64
CA THR A 11 10.27 12.09 1.81
C THR A 11 11.04 10.86 2.29
N THR A 12 11.27 9.88 1.39
CA THR A 12 11.90 8.60 1.73
C THR A 12 13.32 8.50 1.18
N PHE A 13 14.19 7.78 1.89
CA PHE A 13 15.57 7.49 1.48
C PHE A 13 15.98 6.06 1.87
N GLY A 14 17.15 5.66 1.39
CA GLY A 14 17.75 4.35 1.68
C GLY A 14 17.40 3.27 0.65
N GLU A 15 18.20 2.24 0.59
CA GLU A 15 18.13 1.10 -0.33
C GLU A 15 18.07 -0.22 0.43
N SER A 16 17.59 -1.28 -0.27
CA SER A 16 17.38 -2.59 0.33
C SER A 16 18.64 -3.25 0.92
N HIS A 17 19.81 -2.88 0.41
CA HIS A 17 21.13 -3.36 0.86
C HIS A 17 22.05 -2.20 1.31
N GLY A 18 21.50 -1.00 1.51
CA GLY A 18 22.17 0.10 2.20
C GLY A 18 22.17 -0.08 3.72
N ALA A 19 22.69 0.89 4.45
CA ALA A 19 22.75 0.86 5.91
C ALA A 19 21.38 0.90 6.59
N ALA A 20 20.44 1.63 6.01
CA ALA A 20 19.10 1.84 6.55
C ALA A 20 18.10 2.24 5.48
N ILE A 21 16.82 2.09 5.79
CA ILE A 21 15.68 2.75 5.15
C ILE A 21 15.17 3.82 6.10
N GLY A 22 14.79 4.97 5.62
CA GLY A 22 14.26 6.02 6.48
C GLY A 22 13.42 7.04 5.72
N GLY A 23 12.96 8.02 6.45
CA GLY A 23 12.18 9.11 5.89
C GLY A 23 12.03 10.28 6.83
N VAL A 24 11.45 11.34 6.28
CA VAL A 24 10.99 12.51 7.02
C VAL A 24 9.52 12.69 6.71
N ILE A 25 8.69 12.75 7.74
CA ILE A 25 7.27 13.12 7.64
C ILE A 25 7.16 14.59 7.99
N ASP A 26 6.60 15.37 7.08
CA ASP A 26 6.33 16.79 7.25
C ASP A 26 4.82 17.05 7.27
N GLY A 27 4.38 18.14 7.92
CA GLY A 27 2.98 18.54 7.98
C GLY A 27 2.09 17.69 8.90
N MET A 28 2.66 16.86 9.78
CA MET A 28 1.89 16.17 10.81
C MET A 28 1.31 17.17 11.80
N PRO A 29 -0.02 17.17 12.08
CA PRO A 29 -0.61 18.06 13.08
C PRO A 29 0.05 17.90 14.46
N ALA A 30 0.21 19.01 15.19
CA ALA A 30 0.73 18.98 16.55
C ALA A 30 -0.29 18.39 17.53
N GLY A 31 0.19 17.78 18.63
CA GLY A 31 -0.64 17.30 19.73
C GLY A 31 -1.29 15.92 19.49
N ILE A 32 -0.96 15.23 18.42
CA ILE A 32 -1.42 13.85 18.21
C ILE A 32 -0.62 12.91 19.14
N PRO A 33 -1.27 12.13 20.00
CA PRO A 33 -0.60 11.11 20.80
C PRO A 33 0.12 10.10 19.90
N VAL A 34 1.38 9.84 20.21
CA VAL A 34 2.21 8.87 19.49
C VAL A 34 2.19 7.55 20.23
N ASP A 35 1.62 6.54 19.61
CA ASP A 35 1.64 5.15 20.07
C ASP A 35 2.75 4.41 19.29
N GLU A 36 3.92 4.28 19.90
CA GLU A 36 5.07 3.61 19.28
C GLU A 36 4.83 2.12 19.09
N ASP A 37 4.08 1.47 19.98
CA ASP A 37 3.72 0.06 19.84
C ASP A 37 2.79 -0.15 18.66
N PHE A 38 1.82 0.74 18.45
CA PHE A 38 0.99 0.73 17.24
C PHE A 38 1.81 0.90 15.97
N ILE A 39 2.73 1.88 15.94
CA ILE A 39 3.61 2.10 14.77
C ILE A 39 4.45 0.84 14.49
N GLN A 40 5.02 0.24 15.52
CA GLN A 40 5.80 -0.99 15.38
C GLN A 40 4.92 -2.18 14.96
N SER A 41 3.68 -2.27 15.43
CA SER A 41 2.72 -3.31 15.02
C SER A 41 2.43 -3.24 13.52
N GLU A 42 2.22 -2.06 12.96
CA GLU A 42 2.04 -1.85 11.51
C GLU A 42 3.28 -2.30 10.71
N LEU A 43 4.48 -2.02 11.21
CA LEU A 43 5.72 -2.53 10.62
C LEU A 43 5.83 -4.05 10.73
N ASN A 44 5.40 -4.64 11.84
CA ASN A 44 5.39 -6.08 12.03
C ASN A 44 4.45 -6.78 11.03
N ARG A 45 3.32 -6.18 10.68
CA ARG A 45 2.42 -6.66 9.63
C ARG A 45 3.08 -6.66 8.25
N ARG A 46 4.02 -5.73 8.00
CA ARG A 46 4.73 -5.57 6.71
C ARG A 46 6.02 -6.38 6.64
N ARG A 47 6.72 -6.61 7.76
CA ARG A 47 8.08 -7.19 7.78
C ARG A 47 8.18 -8.54 7.03
N PRO A 48 9.37 -8.93 6.53
CA PRO A 48 9.61 -10.27 6.03
C PRO A 48 9.65 -11.32 7.15
N GLY A 49 9.48 -12.59 6.80
CA GLY A 49 9.65 -13.69 7.78
C GLY A 49 8.51 -13.84 8.77
N GLN A 50 7.30 -13.36 8.45
CA GLN A 50 6.14 -13.44 9.34
C GLN A 50 5.52 -14.84 9.40
N SER A 51 5.60 -15.58 8.30
CA SER A 51 4.96 -16.88 8.16
C SER A 51 5.69 -17.75 7.14
N LYS A 52 5.27 -19.01 7.02
CA LYS A 52 5.77 -19.94 5.99
C LYS A 52 5.42 -19.49 4.56
N LEU A 53 4.42 -18.66 4.37
CA LEU A 53 3.99 -18.14 3.06
C LEU A 53 4.87 -16.99 2.56
N THR A 54 5.57 -16.30 3.47
CA THR A 54 6.43 -15.17 3.13
C THR A 54 7.90 -15.61 2.96
N THR A 55 8.76 -14.68 2.57
CA THR A 55 10.19 -14.89 2.42
C THR A 55 10.84 -15.35 3.73
N ALA A 56 11.87 -16.19 3.62
CA ALA A 56 12.69 -16.64 4.77
C ALA A 56 13.65 -15.56 5.32
N ARG A 57 13.72 -14.37 4.72
CA ARG A 57 14.43 -13.22 5.29
C ARG A 57 13.80 -12.86 6.61
N ASN A 58 14.60 -12.62 7.64
CA ASN A 58 14.10 -12.23 8.96
C ASN A 58 14.73 -10.88 9.35
N GLU A 59 13.89 -9.86 9.51
CA GLU A 59 14.27 -8.51 9.93
C GLU A 59 13.27 -8.07 11.01
N ALA A 60 13.75 -7.47 12.06
CA ALA A 60 12.89 -6.93 13.11
C ALA A 60 12.15 -5.67 12.65
N ASP A 61 12.67 -4.98 11.63
CA ASP A 61 12.15 -3.70 11.12
C ASP A 61 11.84 -2.69 12.23
N LYS A 62 12.70 -2.66 13.28
CA LYS A 62 12.52 -1.76 14.43
C LYS A 62 12.72 -0.31 13.98
N VAL A 63 11.71 0.53 14.21
CA VAL A 63 11.78 1.95 13.90
C VAL A 63 12.49 2.71 15.03
N GLU A 64 13.37 3.64 14.63
CA GLU A 64 14.00 4.64 15.51
C GLU A 64 13.41 6.00 15.14
N LEU A 65 12.65 6.62 16.05
CA LEU A 65 12.10 7.97 15.88
C LEU A 65 13.15 9.00 16.37
N LEU A 66 13.49 9.95 15.51
CA LEU A 66 14.64 10.85 15.74
C LEU A 66 14.24 12.28 16.09
N SER A 67 13.03 12.73 15.73
CA SER A 67 12.57 14.11 15.92
C SER A 67 11.05 14.22 15.82
N GLY A 68 10.51 15.40 16.11
CA GLY A 68 9.11 15.75 15.92
C GLY A 68 8.16 15.21 16.99
N ILE A 69 8.69 14.68 18.11
CA ILE A 69 7.92 14.11 19.22
C ILE A 69 8.44 14.71 20.53
N PHE A 70 7.53 15.11 21.40
CA PHE A 70 7.81 15.58 22.75
C PHE A 70 6.70 15.13 23.70
N GLU A 71 7.05 14.56 24.85
CA GLU A 71 6.13 14.01 25.85
C GLU A 71 5.04 13.12 25.25
N GLY A 72 5.45 12.20 24.32
CA GLY A 72 4.57 11.25 23.68
C GLY A 72 3.55 11.86 22.69
N LYS A 73 3.78 13.09 22.23
CA LYS A 73 2.91 13.78 21.25
C LYS A 73 3.73 14.37 20.10
N THR A 74 3.11 14.49 18.95
CA THR A 74 3.67 15.20 17.80
C THR A 74 3.79 16.69 18.10
N THR A 75 4.89 17.31 17.64
CA THR A 75 5.15 18.75 17.87
C THR A 75 4.74 19.64 16.71
N GLY A 76 4.27 19.08 15.57
CA GLY A 76 4.07 19.81 14.32
C GLY A 76 5.36 20.07 13.54
N GLN A 77 6.50 19.66 14.07
CA GLN A 77 7.79 19.71 13.38
C GLN A 77 8.05 18.42 12.61
N PRO A 78 9.00 18.38 11.67
CA PRO A 78 9.30 17.20 10.90
C PRO A 78 9.67 15.99 11.78
N ILE A 79 9.05 14.85 11.50
CA ILE A 79 9.33 13.57 12.16
C ILE A 79 10.36 12.82 11.32
N GLY A 80 11.60 12.80 11.76
CA GLY A 80 12.66 11.98 11.18
C GLY A 80 12.64 10.58 11.78
N PHE A 81 12.84 9.55 10.94
CA PHE A 81 12.92 8.17 11.40
C PHE A 81 13.85 7.32 10.54
N VAL A 82 14.38 6.24 11.11
CA VAL A 82 15.19 5.24 10.42
C VAL A 82 14.81 3.82 10.87
N VAL A 83 15.02 2.86 9.95
CA VAL A 83 14.97 1.42 10.23
C VAL A 83 16.27 0.82 9.69
N ARG A 84 17.08 0.22 10.55
CA ARG A 84 18.37 -0.37 10.19
C ARG A 84 18.20 -1.66 9.39
N ASN A 85 19.06 -1.85 8.39
CA ASN A 85 19.17 -3.13 7.69
C ASN A 85 20.16 -4.03 8.47
N THR A 86 19.71 -5.19 8.93
CA THR A 86 20.52 -6.08 9.79
C THR A 86 20.77 -7.47 9.18
N ASN A 87 19.96 -7.90 8.21
CA ASN A 87 20.02 -9.27 7.64
C ASN A 87 20.07 -9.26 6.11
N GLN A 88 20.94 -8.42 5.53
CA GLN A 88 21.16 -8.35 4.10
C GLN A 88 22.28 -9.33 3.69
N HIS A 89 22.02 -10.14 2.65
CA HIS A 89 22.98 -11.07 2.08
C HIS A 89 23.34 -10.64 0.65
N SER A 90 24.30 -9.73 0.52
CA SER A 90 24.67 -9.13 -0.78
C SER A 90 25.28 -10.15 -1.74
N GLN A 91 25.88 -11.23 -1.24
CA GLN A 91 26.47 -12.29 -2.03
C GLN A 91 25.46 -13.08 -2.87
N ASP A 92 24.20 -13.15 -2.43
CA ASP A 92 23.11 -13.83 -3.16
C ASP A 92 22.79 -13.19 -4.52
N TYR A 93 23.30 -11.98 -4.77
CA TYR A 93 23.02 -11.20 -5.97
C TYR A 93 24.18 -11.12 -6.96
N GLU A 94 25.32 -11.78 -6.70
CA GLU A 94 26.49 -11.68 -7.58
C GLU A 94 26.23 -12.25 -8.99
N ASN A 95 25.43 -13.31 -9.11
CA ASN A 95 25.03 -13.87 -10.40
C ASN A 95 24.13 -12.93 -11.24
N MET A 96 23.58 -11.87 -10.61
CA MET A 96 22.75 -10.86 -11.27
C MET A 96 23.50 -9.57 -11.62
N ARG A 97 24.81 -9.52 -11.35
CA ARG A 97 25.65 -8.34 -11.58
C ARG A 97 25.66 -7.87 -13.03
N ASN A 98 25.75 -8.82 -13.95
CA ASN A 98 25.89 -8.57 -15.38
C ASN A 98 24.67 -9.04 -16.20
N VAL A 99 23.59 -9.46 -15.55
CA VAL A 99 22.39 -10.02 -16.17
C VAL A 99 21.16 -9.25 -15.67
N PHE A 100 20.16 -9.13 -16.52
CA PHE A 100 18.90 -8.46 -16.17
C PHE A 100 17.82 -9.48 -15.86
N ARG A 101 17.15 -9.34 -14.72
CA ARG A 101 15.99 -10.17 -14.39
C ARG A 101 14.81 -9.78 -15.29
N PRO A 102 14.12 -10.73 -15.92
CA PRO A 102 12.89 -10.44 -16.67
C PRO A 102 11.85 -9.73 -15.80
N SER A 103 11.18 -8.72 -16.34
CA SER A 103 10.14 -7.93 -15.65
C SER A 103 10.56 -7.24 -14.34
N HIS A 104 11.87 -7.21 -14.03
CA HIS A 104 12.44 -6.44 -12.91
C HIS A 104 12.97 -5.08 -13.37
N ALA A 105 13.22 -4.16 -12.42
CA ALA A 105 13.71 -2.82 -12.73
C ALA A 105 15.20 -2.76 -13.15
N ASP A 106 15.91 -3.88 -13.21
CA ASP A 106 17.36 -3.95 -13.45
C ASP A 106 17.78 -3.21 -14.73
N PHE A 107 17.12 -3.52 -15.85
CA PHE A 107 17.39 -2.91 -17.14
C PHE A 107 17.05 -1.42 -17.14
N THR A 108 15.83 -1.07 -16.73
CA THR A 108 15.34 0.31 -16.72
C THR A 108 16.15 1.21 -15.80
N TYR A 109 16.64 0.68 -14.66
CA TYR A 109 17.53 1.41 -13.76
C TYR A 109 18.88 1.68 -14.42
N THR A 110 19.48 0.67 -15.05
CA THR A 110 20.76 0.82 -15.74
C THR A 110 20.65 1.84 -16.88
N GLN A 111 19.60 1.78 -17.69
CA GLN A 111 19.38 2.71 -18.78
C GLN A 111 19.13 4.15 -18.32
N LYS A 112 18.39 4.32 -17.22
CA LYS A 112 18.02 5.65 -16.72
C LYS A 112 19.15 6.35 -15.99
N TYR A 113 19.91 5.62 -15.15
CA TYR A 113 20.88 6.21 -14.25
C TYR A 113 22.34 5.93 -14.63
N GLY A 114 22.60 5.06 -15.62
CA GLY A 114 23.94 4.65 -16.03
C GLY A 114 24.67 3.75 -15.01
N ILE A 115 24.15 3.65 -13.80
CA ILE A 115 24.70 2.84 -12.71
C ILE A 115 23.58 2.11 -11.97
N ARG A 116 23.85 0.90 -11.56
CA ARG A 116 22.96 0.05 -10.74
C ARG A 116 23.75 -0.62 -9.63
N ASP A 117 23.30 -0.50 -8.40
CA ASP A 117 23.74 -1.42 -7.34
C ASP A 117 23.03 -2.77 -7.55
N HIS A 118 23.81 -3.78 -7.95
CA HIS A 118 23.29 -5.13 -8.26
C HIS A 118 22.93 -5.93 -7.00
N ARG A 119 23.36 -5.50 -5.81
CA ARG A 119 23.18 -6.20 -4.53
C ARG A 119 21.73 -6.24 -4.04
N GLY A 120 20.75 -6.03 -4.91
CA GLY A 120 19.33 -6.08 -4.61
C GLY A 120 18.51 -5.23 -5.57
N GLY A 121 17.29 -4.84 -5.15
CA GLY A 121 16.41 -3.96 -5.93
C GLY A 121 16.62 -2.47 -5.68
N GLY A 122 17.54 -2.09 -4.79
CA GLY A 122 17.76 -0.68 -4.40
C GLY A 122 16.45 -0.02 -3.93
N ARG A 123 16.14 1.16 -4.51
CA ARG A 123 14.88 1.88 -4.28
C ARG A 123 13.65 1.22 -4.91
N SER A 124 13.83 0.33 -5.91
CA SER A 124 12.71 -0.44 -6.50
C SER A 124 12.33 -1.68 -5.68
N SER A 125 13.04 -1.96 -4.61
CA SER A 125 12.73 -3.07 -3.70
C SER A 125 11.48 -2.78 -2.87
N ALA A 126 10.68 -3.82 -2.59
CA ALA A 126 9.56 -3.74 -1.65
C ALA A 126 9.99 -3.33 -0.23
N ARG A 127 11.30 -3.36 0.10
CA ARG A 127 11.81 -2.87 1.38
C ARG A 127 11.63 -1.36 1.57
N GLU A 128 11.57 -0.59 0.49
CA GLU A 128 11.28 0.87 0.52
C GLU A 128 9.93 1.15 1.18
N THR A 129 8.98 0.24 1.10
CA THR A 129 7.64 0.39 1.69
C THR A 129 7.63 0.49 3.22
N ILE A 130 8.74 0.16 3.91
CA ILE A 130 8.92 0.43 5.35
C ILE A 130 8.58 1.89 5.67
N SER A 131 9.16 2.82 4.92
CA SER A 131 8.95 4.25 5.15
C SER A 131 7.50 4.67 4.93
N ARG A 132 6.83 4.06 3.96
CA ARG A 132 5.40 4.30 3.70
C ARG A 132 4.53 3.83 4.86
N VAL A 133 4.85 2.66 5.44
CA VAL A 133 4.10 2.10 6.57
C VAL A 133 4.30 2.94 7.83
N VAL A 134 5.51 3.44 8.10
CA VAL A 134 5.75 4.37 9.22
C VAL A 134 4.90 5.62 9.06
N ALA A 135 4.95 6.27 7.89
CA ALA A 135 4.14 7.48 7.64
C ALA A 135 2.63 7.19 7.68
N GLY A 136 2.21 6.04 7.15
CA GLY A 136 0.82 5.57 7.19
C GLY A 136 0.34 5.33 8.63
N ALA A 137 1.19 4.79 9.51
CA ALA A 137 0.86 4.62 10.93
C ALA A 137 0.62 5.97 11.61
N PHE A 138 1.50 6.97 11.40
CA PHE A 138 1.26 8.33 11.88
C PHE A 138 -0.03 8.94 11.31
N ALA A 139 -0.30 8.72 10.01
CA ALA A 139 -1.54 9.19 9.39
C ALA A 139 -2.78 8.52 10.02
N LYS A 140 -2.73 7.20 10.29
CA LYS A 140 -3.81 6.48 10.98
C LYS A 140 -4.07 7.03 12.38
N LEU A 141 -3.01 7.35 13.17
CA LEU A 141 -3.16 7.96 14.49
C LEU A 141 -3.92 9.29 14.43
N ALA A 142 -3.67 10.13 13.42
CA ALA A 142 -4.41 11.37 13.22
C ALA A 142 -5.84 11.12 12.74
N LEU A 143 -6.03 10.23 11.77
CA LEU A 143 -7.33 9.89 11.19
C LEU A 143 -8.29 9.24 12.20
N ASN A 144 -7.76 8.42 13.11
CA ASN A 144 -8.56 7.83 14.20
C ASN A 144 -9.21 8.88 15.09
N LYS A 145 -8.59 10.06 15.29
CA LYS A 145 -9.18 11.19 16.02
C LYS A 145 -10.37 11.82 15.28
N LEU A 146 -10.46 11.58 13.98
CA LEU A 146 -11.56 12.06 13.13
C LEU A 146 -12.64 10.97 12.93
N GLY A 147 -12.48 9.78 13.53
CA GLY A 147 -13.38 8.66 13.33
C GLY A 147 -13.22 7.95 11.99
N VAL A 148 -12.11 8.19 11.28
CA VAL A 148 -11.80 7.53 10.00
C VAL A 148 -10.99 6.26 10.25
N SER A 149 -11.48 5.12 9.77
CA SER A 149 -10.79 3.84 9.80
C SER A 149 -10.47 3.32 8.39
N ILE A 150 -9.39 2.58 8.27
CA ILE A 150 -8.91 2.05 6.99
C ILE A 150 -8.51 0.59 7.21
N GLN A 151 -9.14 -0.30 6.46
CA GLN A 151 -8.88 -1.73 6.50
C GLN A 151 -8.71 -2.27 5.08
N ALA A 152 -7.69 -3.10 4.87
CA ALA A 152 -7.47 -3.79 3.61
C ALA A 152 -7.33 -5.28 3.86
N TYR A 153 -7.65 -6.08 2.85
CA TYR A 153 -7.61 -7.54 2.93
C TYR A 153 -7.26 -8.15 1.57
N THR A 154 -6.73 -9.35 1.59
CA THR A 154 -6.50 -10.15 0.39
C THR A 154 -7.83 -10.66 -0.14
N GLN A 155 -8.25 -10.15 -1.28
CA GLN A 155 -9.48 -10.54 -1.95
C GLN A 155 -9.25 -11.68 -2.96
N GLN A 156 -8.07 -11.75 -3.57
CA GLN A 156 -7.78 -12.75 -4.60
C GLN A 156 -6.31 -13.15 -4.57
N VAL A 157 -6.05 -14.44 -4.76
CA VAL A 157 -4.72 -15.00 -5.06
C VAL A 157 -4.85 -15.88 -6.29
N GLY A 158 -4.15 -15.53 -7.38
CA GLY A 158 -4.28 -16.25 -8.64
C GLY A 158 -5.73 -16.32 -9.11
N SER A 159 -6.24 -17.55 -9.29
CA SER A 159 -7.63 -17.80 -9.68
C SER A 159 -8.62 -17.90 -8.52
N ILE A 160 -8.15 -17.92 -7.27
CA ILE A 160 -9.01 -18.03 -6.08
C ILE A 160 -9.47 -16.62 -5.69
N VAL A 161 -10.75 -16.34 -5.88
CA VAL A 161 -11.39 -15.05 -5.62
C VAL A 161 -12.36 -15.17 -4.45
N LEU A 162 -12.21 -14.35 -3.42
CA LEU A 162 -13.21 -14.18 -2.37
C LEU A 162 -14.42 -13.47 -2.98
N PRO A 163 -15.62 -14.10 -2.99
CA PRO A 163 -16.81 -13.50 -3.59
C PRO A 163 -17.37 -12.36 -2.75
N GLY A 164 -18.34 -11.62 -3.29
CA GLY A 164 -19.03 -10.56 -2.55
C GLY A 164 -18.21 -9.28 -2.40
N THR A 165 -18.53 -8.52 -1.37
CA THR A 165 -17.98 -7.21 -1.06
C THR A 165 -17.47 -7.16 0.38
N TYR A 166 -16.80 -6.08 0.77
CA TYR A 166 -16.37 -5.85 2.15
C TYR A 166 -17.52 -5.85 3.18
N LYS A 167 -18.78 -5.68 2.74
CA LYS A 167 -19.97 -5.68 3.60
C LYS A 167 -20.41 -7.09 4.02
N ASP A 168 -19.94 -8.10 3.29
CA ASP A 168 -20.32 -9.50 3.51
C ASP A 168 -19.39 -10.20 4.50
N TYR A 169 -18.35 -9.52 4.98
CA TYR A 169 -17.30 -10.10 5.83
C TYR A 169 -17.02 -9.25 7.07
N ASP A 170 -16.64 -9.92 8.15
CA ASP A 170 -16.03 -9.29 9.32
C ASP A 170 -14.55 -9.03 9.02
N LEU A 171 -14.20 -7.78 8.74
CA LEU A 171 -12.83 -7.40 8.39
C LEU A 171 -11.86 -7.45 9.58
N ASP A 172 -12.33 -7.52 10.82
CA ASP A 172 -11.47 -7.70 11.99
C ASP A 172 -10.82 -9.09 12.00
N LEU A 173 -11.39 -10.05 11.24
CA LEU A 173 -10.80 -11.38 11.03
C LEU A 173 -9.66 -11.40 10.02
N THR A 174 -9.37 -10.28 9.35
CA THR A 174 -8.28 -10.20 8.34
C THR A 174 -6.92 -10.63 8.90
N GLU A 175 -6.60 -10.27 10.14
CA GLU A 175 -5.31 -10.63 10.76
C GLU A 175 -5.33 -12.03 11.42
N SER A 176 -6.43 -12.79 11.35
CA SER A 176 -6.55 -14.12 11.95
C SER A 176 -5.77 -15.21 11.20
N ASN A 177 -5.25 -14.91 10.01
CA ASN A 177 -4.51 -15.86 9.17
C ASN A 177 -3.37 -15.19 8.38
N ASP A 178 -2.42 -16.00 7.93
CA ASP A 178 -1.21 -15.55 7.25
C ASP A 178 -1.45 -14.93 5.86
N VAL A 179 -2.60 -15.20 5.23
CA VAL A 179 -2.97 -14.64 3.91
C VAL A 179 -3.59 -13.26 4.05
N ARG A 180 -4.13 -12.93 5.22
CA ARG A 180 -4.93 -11.72 5.46
C ARG A 180 -6.21 -11.68 4.63
N CYS A 181 -6.93 -12.79 4.61
CA CYS A 181 -8.27 -12.92 4.03
C CYS A 181 -9.29 -13.04 5.17
N PRO A 182 -10.41 -12.29 5.18
CA PRO A 182 -11.37 -12.30 6.27
C PRO A 182 -12.21 -13.59 6.35
N ASP A 183 -12.17 -14.43 5.31
CA ASP A 183 -12.84 -15.74 5.29
C ASP A 183 -11.82 -16.87 5.42
N ALA A 184 -11.98 -17.71 6.47
CA ALA A 184 -11.03 -18.77 6.79
C ALA A 184 -10.93 -19.86 5.71
N ALA A 185 -12.06 -20.22 5.05
CA ALA A 185 -12.05 -21.26 4.02
C ALA A 185 -11.36 -20.79 2.74
N TYR A 186 -11.52 -19.51 2.37
CA TYR A 186 -10.80 -18.92 1.26
C TYR A 186 -9.33 -18.66 1.61
N ALA A 187 -9.02 -18.26 2.84
CA ALA A 187 -7.66 -18.12 3.33
C ALA A 187 -6.86 -19.42 3.20
N GLU A 188 -7.47 -20.56 3.58
CA GLU A 188 -6.84 -21.88 3.46
C GLU A 188 -6.54 -22.23 2.01
N LYS A 189 -7.51 -22.07 1.08
CA LYS A 189 -7.33 -22.31 -0.36
C LYS A 189 -6.22 -21.42 -0.94
N MET A 190 -6.21 -20.14 -0.59
CA MET A 190 -5.18 -19.19 -1.03
C MET A 190 -3.80 -19.56 -0.49
N ALA A 191 -3.70 -19.95 0.77
CA ALA A 191 -2.45 -20.39 1.41
C ALA A 191 -1.91 -21.67 0.75
N GLN A 192 -2.79 -22.62 0.43
CA GLN A 192 -2.41 -23.83 -0.30
C GLN A 192 -1.84 -23.49 -1.68
N LEU A 193 -2.53 -22.67 -2.48
CA LEU A 193 -2.07 -22.24 -3.79
C LEU A 193 -0.70 -21.54 -3.73
N ILE A 194 -0.50 -20.64 -2.76
CA ILE A 194 0.80 -19.97 -2.56
C ILE A 194 1.90 -21.01 -2.25
N THR A 195 1.59 -22.03 -1.45
CA THR A 195 2.54 -23.08 -1.05
C THR A 195 2.92 -23.95 -2.24
N GLU A 196 1.94 -24.33 -3.08
CA GLU A 196 2.16 -25.11 -4.31
C GLU A 196 3.07 -24.35 -5.28
N VAL A 197 2.71 -23.10 -5.61
CA VAL A 197 3.51 -22.24 -6.50
C VAL A 197 4.93 -21.99 -5.97
N LYS A 198 5.06 -21.82 -4.64
CA LYS A 198 6.37 -21.68 -3.99
C LYS A 198 7.23 -22.95 -4.14
N ALA A 199 6.62 -24.14 -4.04
CA ALA A 199 7.32 -25.42 -4.20
C ALA A 199 7.84 -25.62 -5.65
N GLU A 200 7.16 -25.06 -6.63
CA GLU A 200 7.55 -25.04 -8.04
C GLU A 200 8.68 -24.02 -8.34
N GLY A 201 9.03 -23.17 -7.39
CA GLY A 201 10.01 -22.08 -7.57
C GLY A 201 9.45 -20.88 -8.34
N ASP A 202 8.12 -20.82 -8.48
CA ASP A 202 7.39 -19.74 -9.18
C ASP A 202 6.75 -18.75 -8.20
N THR A 203 5.99 -17.80 -8.73
CA THR A 203 5.35 -16.73 -7.97
C THR A 203 3.93 -16.47 -8.47
N ILE A 204 3.06 -15.93 -7.61
CA ILE A 204 1.69 -15.65 -7.94
C ILE A 204 1.28 -14.26 -7.45
N GLY A 205 0.43 -13.59 -8.22
CA GLY A 205 -0.16 -12.31 -7.90
C GLY A 205 -1.59 -12.44 -7.38
N GLY A 206 -2.28 -11.31 -7.30
CA GLY A 206 -3.68 -11.27 -6.91
C GLY A 206 -4.17 -9.85 -6.67
N VAL A 207 -5.20 -9.71 -5.85
CA VAL A 207 -5.90 -8.45 -5.60
C VAL A 207 -6.04 -8.21 -4.10
N ILE A 208 -5.76 -6.99 -3.68
CA ILE A 208 -6.07 -6.47 -2.35
C ILE A 208 -7.27 -5.53 -2.49
N ALA A 209 -8.30 -5.74 -1.68
CA ALA A 209 -9.39 -4.80 -1.48
C ALA A 209 -9.12 -3.94 -0.25
N CYS A 210 -9.57 -2.69 -0.29
CA CYS A 210 -9.45 -1.73 0.81
C CYS A 210 -10.75 -0.96 0.98
N VAL A 211 -11.12 -0.71 2.22
CA VAL A 211 -12.25 0.15 2.59
C VAL A 211 -11.81 1.22 3.59
N ILE A 212 -12.30 2.43 3.37
CA ILE A 212 -12.13 3.59 4.23
C ILE A 212 -13.51 3.98 4.74
N LYS A 213 -13.71 3.89 6.05
CA LYS A 213 -14.98 4.24 6.71
C LYS A 213 -14.86 5.55 7.47
N GLY A 214 -15.97 6.28 7.59
CA GLY A 214 -16.01 7.54 8.33
C GLY A 214 -15.32 8.72 7.63
N CYS A 215 -15.00 8.60 6.33
CA CYS A 215 -14.38 9.67 5.57
C CYS A 215 -15.32 10.89 5.49
N PRO A 216 -14.86 12.10 5.87
CA PRO A 216 -15.69 13.31 5.78
C PRO A 216 -16.09 13.62 4.33
N ILE A 217 -17.26 14.26 4.16
CA ILE A 217 -17.67 14.82 2.87
C ILE A 217 -16.73 15.96 2.49
N GLY A 218 -16.38 16.08 1.20
CA GLY A 218 -15.70 17.25 0.67
C GLY A 218 -14.19 17.08 0.46
N LEU A 219 -13.63 15.87 0.61
CA LEU A 219 -12.21 15.64 0.33
C LEU A 219 -11.99 15.39 -1.16
N GLY A 220 -10.96 16.01 -1.74
CA GLY A 220 -10.62 15.95 -3.15
C GLY A 220 -11.18 17.13 -3.94
N GLU A 221 -10.81 17.20 -5.21
CA GLU A 221 -11.11 18.32 -6.11
C GLU A 221 -11.94 17.85 -7.31
N PRO A 222 -12.72 18.76 -7.98
CA PRO A 222 -13.55 18.38 -9.13
C PRO A 222 -12.74 18.14 -10.42
N ALA A 223 -11.49 18.61 -10.47
CA ALA A 223 -10.57 18.40 -11.59
C ALA A 223 -9.29 17.72 -11.08
N PHE A 224 -8.29 17.56 -11.81
CA PHE A 224 -6.99 16.89 -11.64
C PHE A 224 -6.71 16.15 -10.32
N ASP A 225 -6.88 16.80 -9.15
CA ASP A 225 -6.65 16.21 -7.82
C ASP A 225 -7.93 15.57 -7.24
N LYS A 226 -8.70 14.92 -8.11
CA LYS A 226 -9.85 14.09 -7.71
C LYS A 226 -9.39 13.05 -6.70
N LEU A 227 -10.17 12.83 -5.64
CA LEU A 227 -9.76 11.92 -4.57
C LEU A 227 -9.41 10.50 -5.09
N HIS A 228 -10.19 9.97 -6.04
CA HIS A 228 -9.87 8.67 -6.65
C HIS A 228 -8.60 8.72 -7.51
N ALA A 229 -8.26 9.86 -8.12
CA ALA A 229 -7.02 10.00 -8.87
C ALA A 229 -5.80 10.05 -7.94
N LEU A 230 -5.92 10.73 -6.78
CA LEU A 230 -4.89 10.73 -5.73
C LEU A 230 -4.70 9.34 -5.13
N LEU A 231 -5.80 8.62 -4.82
CA LEU A 231 -5.75 7.22 -4.37
C LEU A 231 -5.12 6.31 -5.43
N GLY A 232 -5.51 6.47 -6.70
CA GLY A 232 -4.92 5.73 -7.82
C GLY A 232 -3.42 6.00 -7.97
N HIS A 233 -2.97 7.25 -7.88
CA HIS A 233 -1.55 7.60 -7.86
C HIS A 233 -0.80 6.95 -6.68
N ALA A 234 -1.39 6.99 -5.48
CA ALA A 234 -0.84 6.36 -4.30
C ALA A 234 -0.66 4.85 -4.50
N MET A 235 -1.71 4.15 -4.93
CA MET A 235 -1.71 2.69 -5.13
C MET A 235 -0.79 2.25 -6.27
N LEU A 236 -0.84 2.92 -7.43
CA LEU A 236 0.02 2.61 -8.58
C LEU A 236 1.50 2.90 -8.31
N SER A 237 1.84 3.68 -7.27
CA SER A 237 3.21 3.90 -6.82
C SER A 237 3.78 2.73 -5.99
N ILE A 238 2.95 1.79 -5.54
CA ILE A 238 3.38 0.61 -4.77
C ILE A 238 4.04 -0.39 -5.72
N ASN A 239 5.13 -1.01 -5.26
CA ASN A 239 5.85 -2.03 -6.01
C ASN A 239 4.92 -3.18 -6.42
N ALA A 240 5.07 -3.67 -7.64
CA ALA A 240 4.30 -4.74 -8.26
C ALA A 240 2.82 -4.42 -8.59
N VAL A 241 2.30 -3.26 -8.25
CA VAL A 241 0.93 -2.86 -8.63
C VAL A 241 0.84 -2.69 -10.15
N LYS A 242 -0.28 -3.17 -10.72
CA LYS A 242 -0.61 -3.13 -12.14
C LYS A 242 -1.99 -2.55 -12.44
N GLY A 243 -2.87 -2.47 -11.46
CA GLY A 243 -4.20 -1.94 -11.63
C GLY A 243 -4.77 -1.37 -10.34
N PHE A 244 -5.67 -0.42 -10.53
CA PHE A 244 -6.46 0.21 -9.48
C PHE A 244 -7.87 0.44 -10.03
N GLU A 245 -8.88 0.11 -9.26
CA GLU A 245 -10.26 0.50 -9.52
C GLU A 245 -10.98 0.81 -8.21
N TYR A 246 -11.97 1.69 -8.26
CA TYR A 246 -12.77 2.10 -7.10
C TYR A 246 -14.27 1.96 -7.41
N GLY A 247 -15.08 1.83 -6.36
CA GLY A 247 -16.49 1.55 -6.53
C GLY A 247 -16.69 0.26 -7.31
N GLN A 248 -17.66 0.25 -8.21
CA GLN A 248 -17.88 -0.89 -9.11
C GLN A 248 -16.79 -1.05 -10.18
N GLY A 249 -15.99 -0.01 -10.45
CA GLY A 249 -14.86 -0.07 -11.38
C GLY A 249 -15.25 -0.62 -12.75
N PHE A 250 -14.47 -1.56 -13.26
CA PHE A 250 -14.74 -2.21 -14.55
C PHE A 250 -16.03 -3.04 -14.58
N GLY A 251 -16.55 -3.50 -13.43
CA GLY A 251 -17.80 -4.23 -13.35
C GLY A 251 -19.01 -3.40 -13.75
N GLY A 252 -18.95 -2.09 -13.48
CA GLY A 252 -20.05 -1.17 -13.75
C GLY A 252 -20.25 -0.78 -15.23
N VAL A 253 -19.24 -1.03 -16.10
CA VAL A 253 -19.31 -0.57 -17.51
C VAL A 253 -20.35 -1.30 -18.35
N THR A 254 -20.82 -2.46 -17.91
CA THR A 254 -21.87 -3.24 -18.57
C THR A 254 -23.27 -2.84 -18.13
N GLU A 255 -23.42 -2.02 -17.11
CA GLU A 255 -24.70 -1.57 -16.57
C GLU A 255 -25.17 -0.26 -17.22
N ARG A 256 -26.48 -0.05 -17.23
CA ARG A 256 -27.06 1.23 -17.68
C ARG A 256 -26.93 2.27 -16.58
N GLY A 257 -26.93 3.56 -16.95
CA GLY A 257 -26.85 4.67 -16.00
C GLY A 257 -27.93 4.62 -14.91
N SER A 258 -29.16 4.21 -15.25
CA SER A 258 -30.24 4.02 -14.28
C SER A 258 -29.98 2.92 -13.23
N GLN A 259 -29.10 1.98 -13.53
CA GLN A 259 -28.64 0.92 -12.61
C GLN A 259 -27.43 1.38 -11.80
N GLN A 260 -26.56 2.22 -12.41
CA GLN A 260 -25.34 2.73 -11.78
C GLN A 260 -25.59 3.87 -10.78
N ASN A 261 -26.63 4.67 -10.98
CA ASN A 261 -26.89 5.83 -10.15
C ASN A 261 -27.18 5.45 -8.70
N ASP A 262 -26.41 6.02 -7.76
CA ASP A 262 -26.67 5.92 -6.33
C ASP A 262 -27.79 6.91 -5.97
N ILE A 263 -28.97 6.37 -5.65
CA ILE A 263 -30.16 7.16 -5.33
C ILE A 263 -29.96 7.82 -3.96
N MET A 264 -30.14 9.15 -3.89
CA MET A 264 -30.11 9.90 -2.63
C MET A 264 -31.40 9.65 -1.84
N ILE A 265 -31.24 9.46 -0.55
CA ILE A 265 -32.35 9.25 0.41
C ILE A 265 -32.23 10.18 1.61
N PRO A 266 -33.36 10.63 2.18
CA PRO A 266 -33.36 11.37 3.45
C PRO A 266 -33.03 10.39 4.59
N LEU A 267 -32.14 10.80 5.51
CA LEU A 267 -31.84 10.06 6.73
C LEU A 267 -32.68 10.60 7.90
N PRO A 268 -32.90 9.77 8.98
CA PRO A 268 -33.70 10.17 10.13
C PRO A 268 -33.20 11.43 10.87
N ASP A 269 -31.89 11.73 10.80
CA ASP A 269 -31.24 12.90 11.38
C ASP A 269 -31.31 14.15 10.49
N GLY A 270 -32.05 14.10 9.40
CA GLY A 270 -32.20 15.19 8.44
C GLY A 270 -31.05 15.35 7.45
N LYS A 271 -30.09 14.44 7.47
CA LYS A 271 -28.99 14.39 6.50
C LYS A 271 -29.41 13.68 5.21
N ILE A 272 -28.57 13.80 4.20
CA ILE A 272 -28.69 13.06 2.95
C ILE A 272 -27.79 11.83 3.04
N GLY A 273 -28.35 10.68 2.68
CA GLY A 273 -27.63 9.43 2.50
C GLY A 273 -27.85 8.84 1.11
N PHE A 274 -27.37 7.63 0.88
CA PHE A 274 -27.48 6.95 -0.39
C PHE A 274 -28.08 5.54 -0.19
N ALA A 275 -28.95 5.11 -1.11
CA ALA A 275 -29.52 3.77 -1.08
C ALA A 275 -28.52 2.70 -1.51
N THR A 276 -27.55 3.09 -2.33
CA THR A 276 -26.45 2.24 -2.81
C THR A 276 -25.14 3.04 -2.78
N ASN A 277 -24.01 2.39 -2.94
CA ASN A 277 -22.69 3.04 -2.97
C ASN A 277 -21.84 2.47 -4.12
N ARG A 278 -22.38 2.49 -5.35
CA ARG A 278 -21.70 1.99 -6.55
C ARG A 278 -20.57 2.91 -6.98
N SER A 279 -20.70 4.20 -6.72
CA SER A 279 -19.66 5.20 -6.93
C SER A 279 -18.46 5.07 -6.00
N GLY A 280 -18.51 4.18 -4.98
CA GLY A 280 -17.41 3.92 -4.06
C GLY A 280 -17.04 5.10 -3.18
N GLY A 281 -18.03 5.85 -2.68
CA GLY A 281 -17.85 6.96 -1.74
C GLY A 281 -17.32 8.26 -2.36
N ILE A 282 -17.16 8.33 -3.70
CA ILE A 282 -16.58 9.48 -4.40
C ILE A 282 -17.45 9.85 -5.59
N GLN A 283 -17.96 11.07 -5.61
CA GLN A 283 -18.77 11.63 -6.69
C GLN A 283 -18.16 12.94 -7.18
N GLY A 284 -18.03 13.11 -8.49
CA GLY A 284 -17.38 14.30 -9.07
C GLY A 284 -15.91 14.49 -8.69
N GLY A 285 -15.26 13.47 -8.10
CA GLY A 285 -13.89 13.56 -7.58
C GLY A 285 -13.79 13.88 -6.09
N ILE A 286 -14.93 14.06 -5.42
CA ILE A 286 -15.05 14.52 -4.04
C ILE A 286 -15.72 13.43 -3.20
N SER A 287 -15.26 13.20 -1.96
CA SER A 287 -15.89 12.26 -1.04
C SER A 287 -17.30 12.70 -0.68
N ASN A 288 -18.24 11.74 -0.63
CA ASN A 288 -19.67 12.00 -0.40
C ASN A 288 -20.17 11.56 0.99
N GLY A 289 -19.26 11.04 1.84
CA GLY A 289 -19.58 10.59 3.21
C GLY A 289 -19.86 9.09 3.33
N GLU A 290 -20.07 8.40 2.22
CA GLU A 290 -20.16 6.94 2.18
C GLU A 290 -18.76 6.29 2.29
N ASP A 291 -18.72 4.99 2.58
CA ASP A 291 -17.48 4.21 2.58
C ASP A 291 -16.76 4.32 1.24
N ILE A 292 -15.48 4.66 1.26
CA ILE A 292 -14.66 4.62 0.07
C ILE A 292 -14.06 3.22 -0.03
N TYR A 293 -14.32 2.52 -1.14
CA TYR A 293 -13.75 1.19 -1.37
C TYR A 293 -13.13 1.09 -2.76
N PHE A 294 -12.02 0.33 -2.82
CA PHE A 294 -11.25 0.15 -4.04
C PHE A 294 -10.49 -1.18 -4.03
N ARG A 295 -9.97 -1.58 -5.19
CA ARG A 295 -9.18 -2.78 -5.40
C ARG A 295 -7.87 -2.47 -6.08
N VAL A 296 -6.82 -3.20 -5.70
CA VAL A 296 -5.45 -3.01 -6.21
C VAL A 296 -4.91 -4.34 -6.69
N ALA A 297 -4.58 -4.42 -7.98
CA ALA A 297 -4.05 -5.63 -8.60
C ALA A 297 -2.52 -5.66 -8.53
N PHE A 298 -1.97 -6.76 -8.05
CA PHE A 298 -0.54 -7.02 -7.94
C PHE A 298 -0.10 -8.12 -8.89
N LYS A 299 0.93 -7.85 -9.69
CA LYS A 299 1.55 -8.90 -10.52
C LYS A 299 2.35 -9.88 -9.67
N PRO A 300 2.62 -11.10 -10.18
CA PRO A 300 3.61 -12.01 -9.60
C PRO A 300 4.98 -11.34 -9.43
N VAL A 301 5.76 -11.79 -8.46
CA VAL A 301 7.13 -11.31 -8.22
C VAL A 301 8.02 -11.69 -9.41
N ALA A 302 8.83 -10.77 -9.89
CA ALA A 302 9.66 -10.98 -11.09
C ALA A 302 10.88 -11.89 -10.84
N THR A 303 11.25 -12.11 -9.58
CA THR A 303 12.42 -12.93 -9.23
C THR A 303 11.98 -14.36 -8.95
N LEU A 304 12.26 -15.27 -9.90
CA LEU A 304 11.88 -16.68 -9.83
C LEU A 304 13.09 -17.53 -9.44
N LEU A 305 12.82 -18.67 -8.77
CA LEU A 305 13.84 -19.67 -8.45
C LEU A 305 14.02 -20.73 -9.56
N MET A 306 13.25 -20.60 -10.65
CA MET A 306 13.40 -21.40 -11.87
C MET A 306 14.22 -20.67 -12.92
N GLU A 307 14.79 -21.43 -13.86
CA GLU A 307 15.59 -20.88 -14.96
C GLU A 307 14.72 -20.06 -15.92
N GLN A 308 15.19 -18.88 -16.29
CA GLN A 308 14.55 -17.97 -17.23
C GLN A 308 15.52 -17.54 -18.34
N ASP A 309 15.03 -17.43 -19.56
CA ASP A 309 15.75 -16.78 -20.65
C ASP A 309 15.79 -15.26 -20.42
N THR A 310 16.95 -14.67 -20.67
CA THR A 310 17.18 -13.24 -20.51
C THR A 310 18.38 -12.76 -21.35
N VAL A 311 18.85 -11.54 -21.08
CA VAL A 311 20.04 -10.97 -21.69
C VAL A 311 21.01 -10.43 -20.64
N ASN A 312 22.29 -10.45 -20.96
CA ASN A 312 23.30 -9.79 -20.17
C ASN A 312 23.38 -8.26 -20.52
N LYS A 313 24.27 -7.55 -19.83
CA LYS A 313 24.45 -6.09 -20.05
C LYS A 313 24.96 -5.72 -21.44
N ASN A 314 25.50 -6.66 -22.21
CA ASN A 314 25.98 -6.47 -23.58
C ASN A 314 24.88 -6.76 -24.63
N GLY A 315 23.68 -7.18 -24.19
CA GLY A 315 22.58 -7.58 -25.10
C GLY A 315 22.65 -9.02 -25.60
N GLU A 316 23.56 -9.83 -25.07
CA GLU A 316 23.72 -11.24 -25.46
C GLU A 316 22.73 -12.11 -24.71
N ALA A 317 22.11 -13.07 -25.44
CA ALA A 317 21.18 -14.03 -24.85
C ALA A 317 21.87 -14.89 -23.78
N THR A 318 21.22 -15.09 -22.66
CA THR A 318 21.72 -15.91 -21.56
C THR A 318 20.54 -16.44 -20.73
N LYS A 319 20.85 -17.28 -19.75
CA LYS A 319 19.90 -17.82 -18.80
C LYS A 319 20.20 -17.34 -17.39
N LEU A 320 19.17 -17.20 -16.61
CA LEU A 320 19.26 -16.79 -15.21
C LEU A 320 18.36 -17.66 -14.33
N THR A 321 18.93 -18.26 -13.31
CA THR A 321 18.20 -18.78 -12.15
C THR A 321 18.54 -17.86 -10.99
N ALA A 322 17.54 -17.10 -10.52
CA ALA A 322 17.77 -16.20 -9.40
C ALA A 322 18.04 -17.00 -8.11
N ARG A 323 18.89 -16.43 -7.27
CA ARG A 323 19.18 -16.94 -5.93
C ARG A 323 18.63 -15.96 -4.90
N GLY A 324 18.55 -16.37 -3.64
CA GLY A 324 18.12 -15.51 -2.55
C GLY A 324 16.71 -15.83 -2.05
N ARG A 325 16.24 -14.96 -1.15
CA ARG A 325 15.01 -15.18 -0.37
C ARG A 325 13.93 -14.20 -0.86
N HIS A 326 13.01 -14.70 -1.68
CA HIS A 326 11.93 -13.90 -2.28
C HIS A 326 10.57 -14.40 -1.82
N ASP A 327 9.56 -13.53 -1.87
CA ASP A 327 8.17 -13.90 -1.61
C ASP A 327 7.62 -14.64 -2.85
N ALA A 328 6.95 -15.76 -2.68
CA ALA A 328 6.15 -16.38 -3.75
C ALA A 328 4.87 -15.57 -4.02
N CYS A 329 4.35 -14.90 -3.01
CA CYS A 329 3.21 -13.99 -3.11
C CYS A 329 3.44 -12.77 -2.22
N VAL A 330 3.29 -11.56 -2.76
CA VAL A 330 3.52 -10.31 -1.99
C VAL A 330 2.31 -9.86 -1.20
N LEU A 331 1.11 -10.37 -1.51
CA LEU A 331 -0.16 -9.84 -1.00
C LEU A 331 -0.21 -9.77 0.52
N PRO A 332 0.17 -10.81 1.29
CA PRO A 332 0.11 -10.74 2.75
C PRO A 332 0.89 -9.57 3.34
N ARG A 333 2.00 -9.20 2.72
CA ARG A 333 2.84 -8.07 3.14
C ARG A 333 2.41 -6.73 2.55
N ALA A 334 1.69 -6.76 1.44
CA ALA A 334 1.23 -5.56 0.76
C ALA A 334 -0.05 -4.97 1.37
N VAL A 335 -0.86 -5.76 2.08
CA VAL A 335 -2.07 -5.29 2.78
C VAL A 335 -1.79 -4.04 3.64
N PRO A 336 -0.85 -4.04 4.62
CA PRO A 336 -0.56 -2.84 5.41
C PRO A 336 0.05 -1.70 4.59
N VAL A 337 0.66 -1.97 3.43
CA VAL A 337 1.19 -0.92 2.54
C VAL A 337 0.04 -0.20 1.81
N VAL A 338 -0.98 -0.94 1.37
CA VAL A 338 -2.20 -0.37 0.77
C VAL A 338 -2.91 0.53 1.79
N GLU A 339 -3.11 0.05 3.02
CA GLU A 339 -3.69 0.84 4.11
C GLU A 339 -2.88 2.11 4.40
N ALA A 340 -1.55 1.98 4.48
CA ALA A 340 -0.66 3.10 4.75
C ALA A 340 -0.76 4.19 3.69
N MET A 341 -0.73 3.81 2.40
CA MET A 341 -0.84 4.77 1.30
C MET A 341 -2.23 5.41 1.21
N ALA A 342 -3.29 4.66 1.55
CA ALA A 342 -4.63 5.22 1.70
C ALA A 342 -4.68 6.25 2.84
N ALA A 343 -4.12 5.92 4.01
CA ALA A 343 -4.10 6.81 5.17
C ALA A 343 -3.34 8.12 4.89
N ILE A 344 -2.17 8.04 4.26
CA ILE A 344 -1.39 9.23 3.85
C ILE A 344 -2.23 10.10 2.92
N THR A 345 -2.90 9.51 1.92
CA THR A 345 -3.70 10.24 0.92
C THR A 345 -4.91 10.92 1.57
N ILE A 346 -5.64 10.22 2.43
CA ILE A 346 -6.82 10.78 3.10
C ILE A 346 -6.45 11.88 4.09
N LEU A 347 -5.38 11.70 4.88
CA LEU A 347 -4.92 12.76 5.79
C LEU A 347 -4.45 14.00 5.03
N ASP A 348 -3.69 13.82 3.96
CA ASP A 348 -3.23 14.93 3.11
C ASP A 348 -4.42 15.70 2.50
N ALA A 349 -5.40 14.98 1.92
CA ALA A 349 -6.62 15.58 1.39
C ALA A 349 -7.44 16.30 2.48
N TYR A 350 -7.52 15.75 3.69
CA TYR A 350 -8.20 16.39 4.83
C TYR A 350 -7.53 17.69 5.22
N LEU A 351 -6.21 17.72 5.33
CA LEU A 351 -5.46 18.92 5.70
C LEU A 351 -5.50 19.98 4.60
N LEU A 352 -5.52 19.60 3.34
CA LEU A 352 -5.74 20.48 2.20
C LEU A 352 -7.13 21.12 2.29
N ASN A 353 -8.18 20.33 2.50
CA ASN A 353 -9.55 20.82 2.61
C ASN A 353 -9.73 21.79 3.79
N SER A 354 -9.04 21.57 4.91
CA SER A 354 -9.13 22.42 6.09
C SER A 354 -8.71 23.86 5.84
N LYS A 355 -7.86 24.12 4.84
CA LYS A 355 -7.47 25.47 4.42
C LYS A 355 -8.63 26.25 3.80
N PHE A 356 -9.54 25.55 3.09
CA PHE A 356 -10.68 26.17 2.40
C PHE A 356 -11.94 26.25 3.28
N THR A 357 -12.04 25.40 4.30
CA THR A 357 -13.21 25.37 5.22
C THR A 357 -13.04 26.23 6.46
N ASN A 358 -12.04 27.13 6.50
CA ASN A 358 -11.81 28.02 7.62
C ASN A 358 -13.09 28.86 7.89
N SER A 359 -13.58 28.84 9.12
CA SER A 359 -14.89 29.40 9.55
C SER A 359 -15.10 30.88 9.19
N LYS A 360 -14.01 31.63 8.92
CA LYS A 360 -14.07 33.04 8.49
C LYS A 360 -14.61 33.23 7.06
N PHE A 361 -14.63 32.19 6.23
CA PHE A 361 -15.11 32.25 4.84
C PHE A 361 -16.34 31.37 4.59
N LYS A 362 -16.98 30.82 5.64
CA LYS A 362 -18.28 30.14 5.47
C LYS A 362 -19.31 31.13 5.01
N ILE A 363 -19.65 31.11 3.74
CA ILE A 363 -20.89 31.74 3.23
C ILE A 363 -22.04 30.96 3.85
N ARG A 364 -22.87 31.61 4.63
CA ARG A 364 -24.09 31.06 5.25
C ARG A 364 -25.15 30.84 4.21
#